data_61a8dc1cf1b896efadcc7f016d8df2fa
#
_entry.id   61a8dc1cf1b896efadcc7f016d8df2fa
#
_cell.length_a   1.000
_cell.length_b   1.000
_cell.length_c   1.000
_cell.angle_alpha   90.00
_cell.angle_beta   90.00
_cell.angle_gamma   90.00
#
_symmetry.space_group_name_H-M   'P 1'
#
loop_
_entity.id
_entity.type
_entity.pdbx_description
1 polymer ?
#
loop_
_entity_poly.entity_id
_entity_poly.type
_entity_poly.pdbx_seq_one_letter_code
_entity_poly.pdbx_strand_id
1 'polypeptide(L)'
;MKIIILGAGQVGTSMAEILSREDNDVTLVDIDNEKLDGLQDRLDIRTLHGAASHPSILEQAGGRDADLVLAVTNQDEVNMAACQIAHSLFNTPKKIARIRSAEYLSHPGIFTDEAIPIDVIISPEHIVTQHILHLIEYPGALQVVNFASDRIQLVGVRADRESPLIGRELKALREDLPNVDTRVAAIYRQDRAIPPEGNTVIEPGDEVFFLAARENIQSVMSELCAVEKPGRRVMLTGAGNIGLRLAQTLEKSHYHVKLVEHNAVRAKQVSEQLDRTIVLHGDAADEELMHQENIDSIDIFCSLTNDDEANILSAMLAKRLGARRTMALVNRSAY
;
A
#
# COMPACT_ATOMS: atom_id res chain seq x y z
N MET A 1 5.97 10.58 -24.79
CA MET A 1 4.59 10.07 -24.96
C MET A 1 3.61 11.19 -24.66
N LYS A 2 2.42 11.17 -25.28
CA LYS A 2 1.31 12.08 -24.93
C LYS A 2 0.41 11.40 -23.90
N ILE A 3 0.35 11.96 -22.71
CA ILE A 3 -0.32 11.35 -21.55
C ILE A 3 -1.41 12.29 -21.02
N ILE A 4 -2.60 11.76 -20.85
CA ILE A 4 -3.70 12.48 -20.21
C ILE A 4 -3.91 11.89 -18.82
N ILE A 5 -3.83 12.73 -17.80
CA ILE A 5 -4.10 12.36 -16.40
C ILE A 5 -5.42 13.02 -15.98
N LEU A 6 -6.35 12.23 -15.50
CA LEU A 6 -7.68 12.67 -15.07
C LEU A 6 -7.78 12.59 -13.55
N GLY A 7 -7.83 13.75 -12.91
CA GLY A 7 -7.84 13.94 -11.46
C GLY A 7 -6.53 14.49 -10.90
N ALA A 8 -6.57 15.72 -10.37
CA ALA A 8 -5.45 16.41 -9.71
C ALA A 8 -5.43 16.16 -8.19
N GLY A 9 -5.84 14.97 -7.76
CA GLY A 9 -5.66 14.51 -6.39
C GLY A 9 -4.22 14.05 -6.15
N GLN A 10 -3.94 13.51 -4.96
CA GLN A 10 -2.60 13.07 -4.57
C GLN A 10 -1.95 12.13 -5.59
N VAL A 11 -2.67 11.11 -6.07
CA VAL A 11 -2.14 10.15 -7.06
C VAL A 11 -1.87 10.83 -8.38
N GLY A 12 -2.83 11.61 -8.91
CA GLY A 12 -2.66 12.27 -10.22
C GLY A 12 -1.55 13.31 -10.21
N THR A 13 -1.43 14.10 -9.14
CA THR A 13 -0.35 15.08 -8.96
C THR A 13 1.02 14.39 -8.91
N SER A 14 1.17 13.32 -8.12
CA SER A 14 2.42 12.58 -8.05
C SER A 14 2.80 11.95 -9.40
N MET A 15 1.81 11.40 -10.13
CA MET A 15 2.06 10.86 -11.46
C MET A 15 2.44 11.95 -12.46
N ALA A 16 1.77 13.11 -12.44
CA ALA A 16 2.11 14.25 -13.29
C ALA A 16 3.55 14.71 -13.03
N GLU A 17 3.96 14.79 -11.77
CA GLU A 17 5.31 15.19 -11.38
C GLU A 17 6.38 14.20 -11.85
N ILE A 18 6.14 12.89 -11.73
CA ILE A 18 7.08 11.86 -12.17
C ILE A 18 7.17 11.84 -13.69
N LEU A 19 6.01 11.80 -14.38
CA LEU A 19 5.96 11.62 -15.82
C LEU A 19 6.42 12.85 -16.58
N SER A 20 6.22 14.07 -16.06
CA SER A 20 6.73 15.29 -16.69
C SER A 20 8.26 15.38 -16.70
N ARG A 21 8.94 14.70 -15.73
CA ARG A 21 10.41 14.67 -15.69
C ARG A 21 11.04 13.72 -16.72
N GLU A 22 10.23 12.87 -17.35
CA GLU A 22 10.68 11.83 -18.30
C GLU A 22 10.41 12.19 -19.76
N ASP A 23 10.47 13.47 -20.13
CA ASP A 23 10.21 13.99 -21.49
C ASP A 23 8.84 13.56 -22.07
N ASN A 24 7.81 13.47 -21.24
CA ASN A 24 6.44 13.22 -21.67
C ASN A 24 5.65 14.52 -21.79
N ASP A 25 4.75 14.57 -22.77
CA ASP A 25 3.76 15.64 -22.95
C ASP A 25 2.52 15.31 -22.08
N VAL A 26 2.44 15.92 -20.91
CA VAL A 26 1.43 15.60 -19.90
C VAL A 26 0.34 16.66 -19.86
N THR A 27 -0.92 16.23 -20.02
CA THR A 27 -2.10 17.05 -19.77
C THR A 27 -2.84 16.55 -18.53
N LEU A 28 -2.99 17.41 -17.52
CA LEU A 28 -3.71 17.11 -16.28
C LEU A 28 -5.08 17.77 -16.28
N VAL A 29 -6.13 16.98 -16.01
CA VAL A 29 -7.53 17.43 -16.03
C VAL A 29 -8.14 17.29 -14.63
N ASP A 30 -8.78 18.33 -14.11
CA ASP A 30 -9.58 18.27 -12.88
C ASP A 30 -10.78 19.25 -12.94
N ILE A 31 -11.79 19.00 -12.12
CA ILE A 31 -12.94 19.88 -11.92
C ILE A 31 -12.63 21.03 -10.93
N ASP A 32 -11.52 20.95 -10.24
CA ASP A 32 -11.08 21.92 -9.23
C ASP A 32 -9.94 22.77 -9.79
N ASN A 33 -10.26 24.00 -10.15
CA ASN A 33 -9.30 24.93 -10.76
C ASN A 33 -8.17 25.35 -9.78
N GLU A 34 -8.47 25.44 -8.48
CA GLU A 34 -7.46 25.84 -7.50
C GLU A 34 -6.31 24.84 -7.41
N LYS A 35 -6.62 23.53 -7.57
CA LYS A 35 -5.58 22.49 -7.64
C LYS A 35 -4.73 22.60 -8.88
N LEU A 36 -5.33 22.95 -10.02
CA LEU A 36 -4.64 23.04 -11.30
C LEU A 36 -3.69 24.22 -11.37
N ASP A 37 -4.11 25.40 -10.89
CA ASP A 37 -3.31 26.63 -10.91
C ASP A 37 -1.97 26.45 -10.19
N GLY A 38 -1.97 25.85 -8.99
CA GLY A 38 -0.76 25.61 -8.24
C GLY A 38 0.20 24.56 -8.86
N LEU A 39 -0.27 23.75 -9.78
CA LEU A 39 0.54 22.71 -10.44
C LEU A 39 1.14 23.21 -11.75
N GLN A 40 0.46 24.04 -12.50
CA GLN A 40 0.96 24.64 -13.73
C GLN A 40 2.19 25.52 -13.51
N ASP A 41 2.26 26.20 -12.36
CA ASP A 41 3.41 27.05 -11.99
C ASP A 41 4.65 26.23 -11.58
N ARG A 42 4.47 24.96 -11.20
CA ARG A 42 5.53 24.11 -10.64
C ARG A 42 6.04 23.03 -11.58
N LEU A 43 5.20 22.59 -12.50
CA LEU A 43 5.46 21.45 -13.38
C LEU A 43 5.33 21.88 -14.84
N ASP A 44 6.17 21.35 -15.71
CA ASP A 44 6.05 21.51 -17.15
C ASP A 44 4.95 20.59 -17.70
N ILE A 45 3.70 20.99 -17.45
CA ILE A 45 2.51 20.25 -17.85
C ILE A 45 1.43 21.21 -18.36
N ARG A 46 0.55 20.68 -19.18
CA ARG A 46 -0.68 21.38 -19.54
C ARG A 46 -1.77 21.06 -18.54
N THR A 47 -2.50 22.05 -18.04
CA THR A 47 -3.68 21.86 -17.20
C THR A 47 -4.95 22.18 -17.97
N LEU A 48 -6.04 21.46 -17.66
CA LEU A 48 -7.36 21.68 -18.25
C LEU A 48 -8.44 21.52 -17.18
N HIS A 49 -9.23 22.56 -16.97
CA HIS A 49 -10.38 22.52 -16.09
C HIS A 49 -11.57 21.85 -16.78
N GLY A 50 -12.14 20.79 -16.17
CA GLY A 50 -13.33 20.12 -16.69
C GLY A 50 -13.60 18.76 -16.08
N ALA A 51 -14.77 18.22 -16.39
CA ALA A 51 -15.18 16.90 -15.93
C ALA A 51 -14.51 15.79 -16.77
N ALA A 52 -13.76 14.92 -16.13
CA ALA A 52 -12.99 13.83 -16.75
C ALA A 52 -13.84 12.86 -17.59
N SER A 53 -15.13 12.72 -17.30
CA SER A 53 -16.06 11.87 -18.01
C SER A 53 -16.76 12.55 -19.19
N HIS A 54 -16.37 13.78 -19.56
CA HIS A 54 -16.99 14.49 -20.70
C HIS A 54 -16.13 14.32 -21.97
N PRO A 55 -16.71 13.81 -23.09
CA PRO A 55 -16.00 13.63 -24.34
C PRO A 55 -15.29 14.88 -24.86
N SER A 56 -15.95 16.05 -24.75
CA SER A 56 -15.38 17.34 -25.18
C SER A 56 -14.14 17.74 -24.38
N ILE A 57 -14.08 17.41 -23.10
CA ILE A 57 -12.92 17.67 -22.23
C ILE A 57 -11.79 16.74 -22.61
N LEU A 58 -12.05 15.46 -22.82
CA LEU A 58 -11.04 14.50 -23.28
C LEU A 58 -10.48 14.89 -24.66
N GLU A 59 -11.33 15.37 -25.58
CA GLU A 59 -10.87 15.85 -26.87
C GLU A 59 -9.98 17.10 -26.75
N GLN A 60 -10.36 18.08 -25.92
CA GLN A 60 -9.55 19.27 -25.62
C GLN A 60 -8.22 18.92 -24.92
N ALA A 61 -8.21 17.87 -24.09
CA ALA A 61 -7.01 17.36 -23.46
C ALA A 61 -6.03 16.69 -24.42
N GLY A 62 -6.41 16.50 -25.70
CA GLY A 62 -5.59 15.84 -26.73
C GLY A 62 -5.93 14.37 -26.91
N GLY A 63 -7.16 13.94 -26.59
CA GLY A 63 -7.59 12.53 -26.64
C GLY A 63 -7.35 11.83 -27.98
N ARG A 64 -7.42 12.56 -29.11
CA ARG A 64 -7.18 11.98 -30.46
C ARG A 64 -5.75 11.48 -30.69
N ASP A 65 -4.79 12.06 -29.97
CA ASP A 65 -3.36 11.78 -30.16
C ASP A 65 -2.73 11.19 -28.88
N ALA A 66 -3.53 10.90 -27.85
CA ALA A 66 -3.05 10.41 -26.56
C ALA A 66 -2.58 8.95 -26.68
N ASP A 67 -1.36 8.68 -26.23
CA ASP A 67 -0.80 7.34 -26.11
C ASP A 67 -1.34 6.62 -24.86
N LEU A 68 -1.63 7.38 -23.79
CA LEU A 68 -2.05 6.88 -22.50
C LEU A 68 -3.10 7.79 -21.85
N VAL A 69 -4.16 7.19 -21.33
CA VAL A 69 -5.09 7.85 -20.40
C VAL A 69 -4.96 7.22 -19.02
N LEU A 70 -4.72 8.06 -18.01
CA LEU A 70 -4.60 7.71 -16.60
C LEU A 70 -5.80 8.29 -15.83
N ALA A 71 -6.84 7.50 -15.60
CA ALA A 71 -8.05 7.93 -14.91
C ALA A 71 -7.93 7.64 -13.41
N VAL A 72 -7.59 8.68 -12.61
CA VAL A 72 -7.28 8.56 -11.17
C VAL A 72 -8.08 9.51 -10.30
N THR A 73 -9.29 9.85 -10.74
CA THR A 73 -10.22 10.66 -9.94
C THR A 73 -10.63 9.92 -8.65
N ASN A 74 -11.41 10.57 -7.82
CA ASN A 74 -11.95 9.98 -6.60
C ASN A 74 -13.26 9.19 -6.82
N GLN A 75 -13.71 8.98 -8.07
CA GLN A 75 -14.92 8.25 -8.41
C GLN A 75 -14.64 7.17 -9.43
N ASP A 76 -14.86 5.91 -9.04
CA ASP A 76 -14.58 4.74 -9.88
C ASP A 76 -15.37 4.79 -11.20
N GLU A 77 -16.66 5.18 -11.13
CA GLU A 77 -17.56 5.29 -12.29
C GLU A 77 -17.09 6.36 -13.29
N VAL A 78 -16.54 7.48 -12.79
CA VAL A 78 -15.94 8.53 -13.64
C VAL A 78 -14.71 7.99 -14.34
N ASN A 79 -13.86 7.24 -13.62
CA ASN A 79 -12.65 6.63 -14.18
C ASN A 79 -13.00 5.58 -15.24
N MET A 80 -13.98 4.73 -14.99
CA MET A 80 -14.50 3.76 -15.96
C MET A 80 -15.09 4.43 -17.21
N ALA A 81 -15.94 5.46 -17.01
CA ALA A 81 -16.55 6.20 -18.12
C ALA A 81 -15.47 6.91 -18.98
N ALA A 82 -14.47 7.50 -18.35
CA ALA A 82 -13.38 8.16 -19.07
C ALA A 82 -12.56 7.16 -19.92
N CYS A 83 -12.25 5.99 -19.39
CA CYS A 83 -11.58 4.92 -20.14
C CYS A 83 -12.44 4.41 -21.32
N GLN A 84 -13.76 4.27 -21.10
CA GLN A 84 -14.69 3.88 -22.16
C GLN A 84 -14.73 4.91 -23.30
N ILE A 85 -14.77 6.20 -22.96
CA ILE A 85 -14.76 7.29 -23.96
C ILE A 85 -13.42 7.32 -24.71
N ALA A 86 -12.31 7.20 -23.98
CA ALA A 86 -10.97 7.15 -24.57
C ALA A 86 -10.82 6.00 -25.57
N HIS A 87 -11.39 4.84 -25.25
CA HIS A 87 -11.44 3.69 -26.15
C HIS A 87 -12.33 3.95 -27.36
N SER A 88 -13.60 4.29 -27.12
CA SER A 88 -14.64 4.28 -28.18
C SER A 88 -14.56 5.46 -29.14
N LEU A 89 -14.12 6.64 -28.67
CA LEU A 89 -14.08 7.85 -29.50
C LEU A 89 -12.68 8.20 -30.00
N PHE A 90 -11.65 7.82 -29.27
CA PHE A 90 -10.28 8.26 -29.54
C PHE A 90 -9.33 7.10 -29.84
N ASN A 91 -9.75 5.85 -29.65
CA ASN A 91 -8.92 4.66 -29.83
C ASN A 91 -7.58 4.73 -29.08
N THR A 92 -7.60 5.32 -27.87
CA THR A 92 -6.40 5.47 -27.04
C THR A 92 -5.78 4.10 -26.77
N PRO A 93 -4.50 3.87 -27.08
CA PRO A 93 -3.88 2.55 -27.01
C PRO A 93 -3.83 1.99 -25.59
N LYS A 94 -3.57 2.84 -24.57
CA LYS A 94 -3.41 2.41 -23.19
C LYS A 94 -4.33 3.19 -22.26
N LYS A 95 -5.09 2.47 -21.46
CA LYS A 95 -6.03 3.04 -20.48
C LYS A 95 -5.78 2.41 -19.12
N ILE A 96 -5.43 3.25 -18.16
CA ILE A 96 -5.19 2.86 -16.77
C ILE A 96 -6.23 3.54 -15.90
N ALA A 97 -6.90 2.79 -15.04
CA ALA A 97 -7.90 3.35 -14.15
C ALA A 97 -7.63 2.99 -12.68
N ARG A 98 -7.89 3.95 -11.80
CA ARG A 98 -7.99 3.70 -10.38
C ARG A 98 -9.37 3.19 -10.05
N ILE A 99 -9.45 1.99 -9.46
CA ILE A 99 -10.68 1.37 -8.97
C ILE A 99 -10.48 1.00 -7.50
N ARG A 100 -11.34 1.53 -6.63
CA ARG A 100 -11.25 1.37 -5.18
C ARG A 100 -12.27 0.39 -4.62
N SER A 101 -13.45 0.32 -5.25
CA SER A 101 -14.54 -0.52 -4.79
C SER A 101 -14.15 -2.00 -4.89
N ALA A 102 -14.25 -2.70 -3.75
CA ALA A 102 -14.06 -4.15 -3.71
C ALA A 102 -15.08 -4.89 -4.55
N GLU A 103 -16.27 -4.32 -4.74
CA GLU A 103 -17.34 -4.91 -5.54
C GLU A 103 -16.93 -5.01 -7.01
N TYR A 104 -16.40 -3.92 -7.60
CA TYR A 104 -15.87 -3.96 -8.96
C TYR A 104 -14.67 -4.90 -9.09
N LEU A 105 -13.74 -4.85 -8.13
CA LEU A 105 -12.53 -5.68 -8.15
C LEU A 105 -12.81 -7.19 -7.99
N SER A 106 -13.95 -7.55 -7.39
CA SER A 106 -14.38 -8.95 -7.28
C SER A 106 -14.96 -9.52 -8.58
N HIS A 107 -15.20 -8.67 -9.58
CA HIS A 107 -15.74 -9.03 -10.88
C HIS A 107 -14.79 -8.64 -12.03
N PRO A 108 -13.55 -9.19 -12.07
CA PRO A 108 -12.54 -8.76 -13.05
C PRO A 108 -12.97 -8.97 -14.50
N GLY A 109 -13.93 -9.83 -14.77
CA GLY A 109 -14.45 -10.09 -16.11
C GLY A 109 -15.21 -8.91 -16.75
N ILE A 110 -15.54 -7.86 -15.99
CA ILE A 110 -16.12 -6.64 -16.56
C ILE A 110 -15.07 -5.73 -17.21
N PHE A 111 -13.79 -5.92 -16.90
CA PHE A 111 -12.70 -5.10 -17.42
C PHE A 111 -12.08 -5.74 -18.67
N THR A 112 -12.82 -5.65 -19.76
CA THR A 112 -12.43 -6.15 -21.07
C THR A 112 -12.68 -5.09 -22.13
N ASP A 113 -12.05 -5.18 -23.29
CA ASP A 113 -12.27 -4.24 -24.40
C ASP A 113 -13.72 -4.21 -24.88
N GLU A 114 -14.47 -5.30 -24.69
CA GLU A 114 -15.88 -5.42 -25.09
C GLU A 114 -16.86 -4.82 -24.08
N ALA A 115 -16.46 -4.70 -22.82
CA ALA A 115 -17.31 -4.17 -21.73
C ALA A 115 -16.76 -2.83 -21.21
N ILE A 116 -15.80 -2.84 -20.29
CA ILE A 116 -15.16 -1.63 -19.76
C ILE A 116 -13.67 -1.72 -20.08
N PRO A 117 -13.17 -1.02 -21.12
CA PRO A 117 -11.82 -1.18 -21.66
C PRO A 117 -10.77 -0.50 -20.78
N ILE A 118 -10.34 -1.21 -19.75
CA ILE A 118 -9.27 -0.83 -18.85
C ILE A 118 -8.14 -1.85 -18.97
N ASP A 119 -6.97 -1.41 -19.44
CA ASP A 119 -5.82 -2.30 -19.62
C ASP A 119 -5.11 -2.61 -18.31
N VAL A 120 -5.09 -1.64 -17.39
CA VAL A 120 -4.48 -1.80 -16.06
C VAL A 120 -5.34 -1.12 -15.00
N ILE A 121 -5.65 -1.88 -13.97
CA ILE A 121 -6.34 -1.37 -12.79
C ILE A 121 -5.31 -1.08 -11.71
N ILE A 122 -5.36 0.11 -11.13
CA ILE A 122 -4.60 0.48 -9.94
C ILE A 122 -5.54 0.68 -8.75
N SER A 123 -5.18 0.06 -7.64
CA SER A 123 -5.86 0.22 -6.36
C SER A 123 -4.80 0.41 -5.27
N PRO A 124 -4.32 1.65 -5.06
CA PRO A 124 -3.32 1.94 -4.04
C PRO A 124 -3.73 1.43 -2.66
N GLU A 125 -5.01 1.58 -2.33
CA GLU A 125 -5.56 1.11 -1.05
C GLU A 125 -5.46 -0.41 -0.89
N HIS A 126 -5.62 -1.16 -1.97
CA HIS A 126 -5.45 -2.62 -1.95
C HIS A 126 -3.99 -3.00 -1.73
N ILE A 127 -3.07 -2.35 -2.44
CA ILE A 127 -1.62 -2.59 -2.32
C ILE A 127 -1.16 -2.30 -0.89
N VAL A 128 -1.54 -1.15 -0.33
CA VAL A 128 -1.21 -0.76 1.05
C VAL A 128 -1.80 -1.75 2.05
N THR A 129 -3.07 -2.15 1.88
CA THR A 129 -3.71 -3.16 2.75
C THR A 129 -2.96 -4.48 2.73
N GLN A 130 -2.56 -4.98 1.54
CA GLN A 130 -1.79 -6.20 1.41
C GLN A 130 -0.40 -6.06 2.07
N HIS A 131 0.26 -4.93 1.88
CA HIS A 131 1.55 -4.68 2.52
C HIS A 131 1.45 -4.71 4.04
N ILE A 132 0.46 -4.01 4.63
CA ILE A 132 0.22 -4.03 6.08
C ILE A 132 -0.09 -5.44 6.56
N LEU A 133 -0.92 -6.18 5.84
CA LEU A 133 -1.26 -7.57 6.17
C LEU A 133 -0.02 -8.46 6.22
N HIS A 134 0.89 -8.35 5.24
CA HIS A 134 2.15 -9.08 5.24
C HIS A 134 3.04 -8.72 6.44
N LEU A 135 3.12 -7.43 6.82
CA LEU A 135 3.88 -7.02 8.00
C LEU A 135 3.25 -7.54 9.31
N ILE A 136 1.93 -7.76 9.33
CA ILE A 136 1.23 -8.39 10.43
C ILE A 136 1.52 -9.90 10.48
N GLU A 137 1.48 -10.58 9.33
CA GLU A 137 1.73 -12.03 9.20
C GLU A 137 3.20 -12.42 9.44
N TYR A 138 4.13 -11.55 9.04
CA TYR A 138 5.58 -11.79 9.15
C TYR A 138 6.23 -10.77 10.08
N PRO A 139 6.13 -10.96 11.41
CA PRO A 139 6.76 -10.07 12.39
C PRO A 139 8.28 -10.02 12.20
N GLY A 140 8.83 -8.81 12.11
CA GLY A 140 10.26 -8.61 11.84
C GLY A 140 10.62 -8.45 10.37
N ALA A 141 9.70 -8.71 9.43
CA ALA A 141 9.90 -8.35 8.04
C ALA A 141 9.89 -6.81 7.86
N LEU A 142 10.83 -6.31 7.07
CA LEU A 142 10.87 -4.92 6.59
C LEU A 142 9.97 -4.76 5.35
N GLN A 143 9.99 -5.77 4.50
CA GLN A 143 9.23 -5.79 3.25
C GLN A 143 8.89 -7.22 2.86
N VAL A 144 7.72 -7.41 2.26
CA VAL A 144 7.30 -8.67 1.64
C VAL A 144 6.71 -8.38 0.26
N VAL A 145 7.24 -9.02 -0.77
CA VAL A 145 6.77 -8.89 -2.16
C VAL A 145 6.45 -10.27 -2.71
N ASN A 146 5.26 -10.43 -3.26
CA ASN A 146 4.79 -11.70 -3.82
C ASN A 146 5.19 -11.85 -5.28
N PHE A 147 5.59 -13.06 -5.67
CA PHE A 147 5.90 -13.47 -7.04
C PHE A 147 5.18 -14.76 -7.40
N ALA A 148 5.03 -15.02 -8.70
CA ALA A 148 4.50 -16.26 -9.24
C ALA A 148 3.15 -16.69 -8.62
N SER A 149 2.18 -15.75 -8.55
CA SER A 149 0.86 -15.96 -7.92
C SER A 149 0.98 -16.44 -6.48
N ASP A 150 1.71 -15.70 -5.67
CA ASP A 150 1.93 -15.89 -4.22
C ASP A 150 2.67 -17.19 -3.82
N ARG A 151 3.26 -17.90 -4.78
CA ARG A 151 4.03 -19.13 -4.50
C ARG A 151 5.43 -18.83 -3.98
N ILE A 152 6.03 -17.72 -4.41
CA ILE A 152 7.37 -17.30 -4.02
C ILE A 152 7.26 -15.89 -3.43
N GLN A 153 7.98 -15.64 -2.36
CA GLN A 153 8.05 -14.31 -1.74
C GLN A 153 9.49 -13.84 -1.65
N LEU A 154 9.71 -12.56 -1.94
CA LEU A 154 10.90 -11.82 -1.55
C LEU A 154 10.62 -11.15 -0.20
N VAL A 155 11.43 -11.48 0.79
CA VAL A 155 11.28 -10.93 2.13
C VAL A 155 12.58 -10.22 2.53
N GLY A 156 12.46 -8.97 2.95
CA GLY A 156 13.54 -8.20 3.56
C GLY A 156 13.43 -8.28 5.07
N VAL A 157 14.52 -8.59 5.74
CA VAL A 157 14.63 -8.60 7.21
C VAL A 157 15.89 -7.86 7.65
N ARG A 158 15.87 -7.30 8.86
CA ARG A 158 17.08 -6.77 9.47
C ARG A 158 17.69 -7.84 10.37
N ALA A 159 18.94 -8.18 10.10
CA ALA A 159 19.68 -9.18 10.85
C ALA A 159 19.88 -8.74 12.32
N ASP A 160 19.36 -9.53 13.25
CA ASP A 160 19.45 -9.26 14.68
C ASP A 160 20.71 -9.89 15.27
N ARG A 161 21.27 -9.29 16.32
CA ARG A 161 22.49 -9.74 17.00
C ARG A 161 22.40 -11.16 17.53
N GLU A 162 21.21 -11.61 17.90
CA GLU A 162 20.94 -12.93 18.48
C GLU A 162 20.61 -14.00 17.42
N SER A 163 20.61 -13.64 16.13
CA SER A 163 20.21 -14.56 15.06
C SER A 163 21.31 -15.59 14.75
N PRO A 164 20.95 -16.84 14.43
CA PRO A 164 21.91 -17.93 14.22
C PRO A 164 22.95 -17.66 13.12
N LEU A 165 22.58 -16.92 12.07
CA LEU A 165 23.45 -16.64 10.92
C LEU A 165 24.44 -15.48 11.15
N ILE A 166 24.32 -14.74 12.26
CA ILE A 166 25.21 -13.61 12.55
C ILE A 166 26.66 -14.08 12.75
N GLY A 167 27.59 -13.39 12.07
CA GLY A 167 29.02 -13.71 12.11
C GLY A 167 29.42 -14.97 11.32
N ARG A 168 28.45 -15.61 10.67
CA ARG A 168 28.66 -16.78 9.80
C ARG A 168 28.60 -16.40 8.33
N GLU A 169 29.24 -17.20 7.50
CA GLU A 169 29.18 -17.04 6.04
C GLU A 169 27.80 -17.43 5.51
N LEU A 170 27.33 -16.75 4.47
CA LEU A 170 26.01 -16.96 3.89
C LEU A 170 25.75 -18.41 3.44
N LYS A 171 26.79 -19.16 3.07
CA LYS A 171 26.67 -20.59 2.74
C LYS A 171 26.12 -21.44 3.89
N ALA A 172 26.32 -21.02 5.15
CA ALA A 172 25.81 -21.71 6.33
C ALA A 172 24.25 -21.79 6.32
N LEU A 173 23.55 -20.85 5.69
CA LEU A 173 22.10 -20.91 5.53
C LEU A 173 21.65 -22.19 4.81
N ARG A 174 22.42 -22.71 3.84
CA ARG A 174 22.11 -23.99 3.17
C ARG A 174 22.40 -25.20 4.05
N GLU A 175 23.35 -25.07 4.94
CA GLU A 175 23.72 -26.15 5.89
C GLU A 175 22.67 -26.27 6.97
N ASP A 176 22.15 -25.13 7.47
CA ASP A 176 21.13 -25.08 8.51
C ASP A 176 19.73 -25.43 7.96
N LEU A 177 19.43 -25.10 6.71
CA LEU A 177 18.16 -25.34 6.03
C LEU A 177 18.31 -26.20 4.75
N PRO A 178 18.75 -27.46 4.85
CA PRO A 178 19.11 -28.29 3.69
C PRO A 178 17.93 -28.62 2.77
N ASN A 179 16.71 -28.59 3.29
CA ASN A 179 15.49 -28.91 2.55
C ASN A 179 14.67 -27.67 2.12
N VAL A 180 15.23 -26.48 2.31
CA VAL A 180 14.56 -25.20 1.98
C VAL A 180 15.26 -24.56 0.80
N ASP A 181 14.55 -24.49 -0.33
CA ASP A 181 15.01 -23.70 -1.46
C ASP A 181 14.88 -22.20 -1.13
N THR A 182 16.02 -21.59 -0.81
CA THR A 182 16.11 -20.17 -0.54
C THR A 182 17.32 -19.56 -1.22
N ARG A 183 17.20 -18.28 -1.59
CA ARG A 183 18.30 -17.51 -2.18
C ARG A 183 18.31 -16.09 -1.65
N VAL A 184 19.42 -15.67 -1.10
CA VAL A 184 19.63 -14.27 -0.79
C VAL A 184 19.83 -13.50 -2.10
N ALA A 185 18.98 -12.51 -2.32
CA ALA A 185 18.94 -11.68 -3.51
C ALA A 185 19.75 -10.41 -3.37
N ALA A 186 19.76 -9.79 -2.17
CA ALA A 186 20.50 -8.57 -1.87
C ALA A 186 20.80 -8.49 -0.38
N ILE A 187 21.88 -7.79 -0.05
CA ILE A 187 22.26 -7.41 1.32
C ILE A 187 22.61 -5.94 1.30
N TYR A 188 22.07 -5.16 2.25
CA TYR A 188 22.46 -3.77 2.45
C TYR A 188 23.02 -3.60 3.85
N ARG A 189 24.18 -2.96 3.92
CA ARG A 189 24.89 -2.62 5.16
C ARG A 189 25.12 -1.11 5.18
N GLN A 190 24.46 -0.39 6.09
CA GLN A 190 24.55 1.07 6.17
C GLN A 190 24.32 1.72 4.78
N ASP A 191 23.21 1.37 4.14
CA ASP A 191 22.79 1.82 2.80
C ASP A 191 23.73 1.47 1.63
N ARG A 192 24.71 0.58 1.86
CA ARG A 192 25.61 0.09 0.80
C ARG A 192 25.24 -1.34 0.43
N ALA A 193 25.11 -1.58 -0.88
CA ALA A 193 24.88 -2.92 -1.39
C ALA A 193 26.12 -3.80 -1.18
N ILE A 194 25.94 -4.98 -0.58
CA ILE A 194 26.96 -6.01 -0.39
C ILE A 194 26.62 -7.18 -1.32
N PRO A 195 27.56 -7.67 -2.14
CA PRO A 195 27.32 -8.85 -2.97
C PRO A 195 26.96 -10.07 -2.12
N PRO A 196 25.84 -10.78 -2.41
CA PRO A 196 25.43 -11.95 -1.63
C PRO A 196 26.16 -13.22 -2.11
N GLU A 197 27.47 -13.28 -1.86
CA GLU A 197 28.30 -14.44 -2.18
C GLU A 197 28.31 -15.46 -1.02
N GLY A 198 28.64 -16.72 -1.32
CA GLY A 198 28.64 -17.79 -0.30
C GLY A 198 29.55 -17.54 0.90
N ASN A 199 30.64 -16.78 0.72
CA ASN A 199 31.60 -16.36 1.74
C ASN A 199 31.29 -15.01 2.40
N THR A 200 30.19 -14.35 1.98
CA THR A 200 29.76 -13.09 2.62
C THR A 200 29.32 -13.37 4.04
N VAL A 201 29.90 -12.64 5.00
CA VAL A 201 29.54 -12.74 6.43
C VAL A 201 28.40 -11.76 6.73
N ILE A 202 27.35 -12.25 7.38
CA ILE A 202 26.22 -11.43 7.83
C ILE A 202 26.58 -10.76 9.15
N GLU A 203 26.36 -9.43 9.21
CA GLU A 203 26.63 -8.62 10.39
C GLU A 203 25.31 -8.11 11.02
N PRO A 204 25.30 -7.81 12.33
CA PRO A 204 24.15 -7.23 12.97
C PRO A 204 23.73 -5.91 12.31
N GLY A 205 22.45 -5.78 11.98
CA GLY A 205 21.91 -4.59 11.33
C GLY A 205 21.93 -4.64 9.80
N ASP A 206 22.48 -5.69 9.17
CA ASP A 206 22.36 -5.91 7.75
C ASP A 206 20.89 -6.08 7.37
N GLU A 207 20.47 -5.46 6.28
CA GLU A 207 19.18 -5.70 5.65
C GLU A 207 19.35 -6.79 4.59
N VAL A 208 18.79 -7.95 4.87
CA VAL A 208 18.95 -9.15 4.04
C VAL A 208 17.64 -9.43 3.31
N PHE A 209 17.70 -9.43 1.98
CA PHE A 209 16.56 -9.76 1.12
C PHE A 209 16.74 -11.17 0.57
N PHE A 210 15.80 -12.04 0.85
CA PHE A 210 15.82 -13.42 0.38
C PHE A 210 14.53 -13.83 -0.33
N LEU A 211 14.66 -14.79 -1.24
CA LEU A 211 13.57 -15.44 -1.95
C LEU A 211 13.37 -16.84 -1.38
N ALA A 212 12.14 -17.19 -1.07
CA ALA A 212 11.76 -18.56 -0.70
C ALA A 212 10.29 -18.84 -1.06
N ALA A 213 9.92 -20.13 -1.07
CA ALA A 213 8.52 -20.51 -1.13
C ALA A 213 7.78 -19.99 0.13
N ARG A 214 6.51 -19.60 -0.03
CA ARG A 214 5.70 -18.99 1.05
C ARG A 214 5.71 -19.84 2.34
N GLU A 215 5.65 -21.14 2.22
CA GLU A 215 5.67 -22.10 3.34
C GLU A 215 6.99 -22.12 4.12
N ASN A 216 8.09 -21.67 3.49
CA ASN A 216 9.43 -21.71 4.07
C ASN A 216 9.89 -20.35 4.63
N ILE A 217 9.13 -19.27 4.44
CA ILE A 217 9.53 -17.91 4.83
C ILE A 217 9.87 -17.82 6.31
N GLN A 218 9.03 -18.38 7.20
CA GLN A 218 9.28 -18.33 8.64
C GLN A 218 10.56 -19.06 9.05
N SER A 219 10.87 -20.19 8.40
CA SER A 219 12.09 -20.94 8.67
C SER A 219 13.34 -20.15 8.29
N VAL A 220 13.32 -19.45 7.14
CA VAL A 220 14.45 -18.61 6.72
C VAL A 220 14.58 -17.36 7.60
N MET A 221 13.45 -16.75 7.96
CA MET A 221 13.47 -15.60 8.87
C MET A 221 14.09 -15.94 10.22
N SER A 222 13.83 -17.13 10.77
CA SER A 222 14.37 -17.55 12.08
C SER A 222 15.89 -17.65 12.11
N GLU A 223 16.55 -17.84 10.97
CA GLU A 223 18.02 -17.82 10.87
C GLU A 223 18.60 -16.39 10.84
N LEU A 224 17.79 -15.40 10.41
CA LEU A 224 18.24 -14.03 10.16
C LEU A 224 17.77 -13.02 11.19
N CYS A 225 16.63 -13.25 11.84
CA CYS A 225 16.09 -12.35 12.85
C CYS A 225 15.36 -13.12 13.94
N ALA A 226 15.21 -12.51 15.12
CA ALA A 226 14.37 -13.06 16.18
C ALA A 226 12.91 -13.09 15.69
N VAL A 227 12.38 -14.29 15.46
CA VAL A 227 10.97 -14.45 15.03
C VAL A 227 10.06 -14.28 16.23
N GLU A 228 9.38 -13.17 16.27
CA GLU A 228 8.32 -12.96 17.25
C GLU A 228 7.10 -13.83 16.90
N LYS A 229 6.42 -14.33 17.93
CA LYS A 229 5.13 -15.00 17.71
C LYS A 229 4.16 -14.01 17.06
N PRO A 230 3.43 -14.44 16.00
CA PRO A 230 2.42 -13.60 15.38
C PRO A 230 1.43 -13.12 16.44
N GLY A 231 1.30 -11.79 16.56
CA GLY A 231 0.30 -11.20 17.45
C GLY A 231 -1.09 -11.40 16.85
N ARG A 232 -2.11 -11.61 17.70
CA ARG A 232 -3.49 -11.82 17.25
C ARG A 232 -4.44 -10.71 17.61
N ARG A 233 -4.06 -9.84 18.54
CA ARG A 233 -4.87 -8.69 18.97
C ARG A 233 -4.42 -7.45 18.23
N VAL A 234 -5.28 -6.97 17.34
CA VAL A 234 -4.99 -5.84 16.46
C VAL A 234 -5.93 -4.69 16.79
N MET A 235 -5.38 -3.50 16.97
CA MET A 235 -6.16 -2.27 17.05
C MET A 235 -5.84 -1.40 15.84
N LEU A 236 -6.87 -1.04 15.09
CA LEU A 236 -6.80 -0.17 13.91
C LEU A 236 -7.41 1.18 14.26
N THR A 237 -6.89 2.26 13.70
CA THR A 237 -7.52 3.58 13.78
C THR A 237 -7.75 4.14 12.39
N GLY A 238 -8.95 4.71 12.18
CA GLY A 238 -9.43 5.19 10.90
C GLY A 238 -10.18 4.12 10.09
N ALA A 239 -11.50 4.28 9.99
CA ALA A 239 -12.39 3.41 9.23
C ALA A 239 -12.55 3.84 7.76
N GLY A 240 -11.49 4.38 7.15
CA GLY A 240 -11.40 4.65 5.73
C GLY A 240 -11.35 3.37 4.88
N ASN A 241 -11.07 3.51 3.58
CA ASN A 241 -11.02 2.36 2.66
C ASN A 241 -9.97 1.32 3.06
N ILE A 242 -8.79 1.76 3.52
CA ILE A 242 -7.71 0.88 3.96
C ILE A 242 -8.09 0.18 5.26
N GLY A 243 -8.51 0.94 6.28
CA GLY A 243 -8.84 0.40 7.60
C GLY A 243 -10.01 -0.58 7.57
N LEU A 244 -11.08 -0.26 6.85
CA LEU A 244 -12.22 -1.18 6.67
C LEU A 244 -11.81 -2.47 5.96
N ARG A 245 -11.08 -2.37 4.84
CA ARG A 245 -10.62 -3.55 4.08
C ARG A 245 -9.67 -4.42 4.91
N LEU A 246 -8.76 -3.79 5.66
CA LEU A 246 -7.84 -4.50 6.56
C LEU A 246 -8.61 -5.23 7.66
N ALA A 247 -9.58 -4.57 8.31
CA ALA A 247 -10.44 -5.17 9.32
C ALA A 247 -11.20 -6.39 8.77
N GLN A 248 -11.84 -6.26 7.61
CA GLN A 248 -12.53 -7.35 6.91
C GLN A 248 -11.63 -8.55 6.60
N THR A 249 -10.37 -8.30 6.25
CA THR A 249 -9.42 -9.36 5.93
C THR A 249 -8.93 -10.05 7.21
N LEU A 250 -8.62 -9.28 8.24
CA LEU A 250 -8.11 -9.80 9.51
C LEU A 250 -9.16 -10.59 10.27
N GLU A 251 -10.44 -10.16 10.29
CA GLU A 251 -11.50 -10.90 11.00
C GLU A 251 -11.77 -12.30 10.40
N LYS A 252 -11.50 -12.49 9.09
CA LYS A 252 -11.56 -13.79 8.41
C LYS A 252 -10.39 -14.71 8.77
N SER A 253 -9.30 -14.14 9.28
CA SER A 253 -8.01 -14.84 9.51
C SER A 253 -7.70 -15.07 11.00
N HIS A 254 -8.71 -15.20 11.86
CA HIS A 254 -8.58 -15.49 13.31
C HIS A 254 -7.88 -14.41 14.14
N TYR A 255 -7.85 -13.16 13.68
CA TYR A 255 -7.41 -12.02 14.47
C TYR A 255 -8.59 -11.46 15.31
N HIS A 256 -8.26 -10.92 16.48
CA HIS A 256 -9.19 -10.12 17.28
C HIS A 256 -8.95 -8.65 16.96
N VAL A 257 -9.89 -8.04 16.27
CA VAL A 257 -9.74 -6.69 15.73
C VAL A 257 -10.63 -5.70 16.49
N LYS A 258 -10.04 -4.58 16.90
CA LYS A 258 -10.74 -3.37 17.34
C LYS A 258 -10.47 -2.28 16.32
N LEU A 259 -11.48 -1.52 15.93
CA LEU A 259 -11.37 -0.43 14.96
C LEU A 259 -11.92 0.86 15.59
N VAL A 260 -11.06 1.84 15.79
CA VAL A 260 -11.42 3.16 16.35
C VAL A 260 -11.70 4.13 15.20
N GLU A 261 -12.86 4.79 15.25
CA GLU A 261 -13.27 5.80 14.25
C GLU A 261 -13.87 7.02 14.97
N HIS A 262 -13.36 8.21 14.62
CA HIS A 262 -13.77 9.46 15.27
C HIS A 262 -15.14 9.98 14.80
N ASN A 263 -15.54 9.63 13.59
CA ASN A 263 -16.83 10.03 13.02
C ASN A 263 -17.91 9.01 13.40
N ALA A 264 -18.88 9.42 14.23
CA ALA A 264 -19.94 8.55 14.74
C ALA A 264 -20.79 7.91 13.63
N VAL A 265 -21.10 8.67 12.55
CA VAL A 265 -21.89 8.16 11.42
C VAL A 265 -21.10 7.08 10.68
N ARG A 266 -19.81 7.33 10.44
CA ARG A 266 -18.92 6.38 9.79
C ARG A 266 -18.71 5.13 10.64
N ALA A 267 -18.47 5.28 11.94
CA ALA A 267 -18.34 4.17 12.88
C ALA A 267 -19.57 3.24 12.83
N LYS A 268 -20.77 3.81 12.82
CA LYS A 268 -22.01 3.03 12.67
C LYS A 268 -22.10 2.31 11.32
N GLN A 269 -21.82 3.00 10.20
CA GLN A 269 -21.86 2.39 8.87
C GLN A 269 -20.90 1.23 8.73
N VAL A 270 -19.69 1.37 9.31
CA VAL A 270 -18.66 0.35 9.27
C VAL A 270 -18.97 -0.82 10.18
N SER A 271 -19.58 -0.58 11.34
CA SER A 271 -20.03 -1.65 12.25
C SER A 271 -21.08 -2.58 11.62
N GLU A 272 -21.86 -2.08 10.66
CA GLU A 272 -22.85 -2.88 9.91
C GLU A 272 -22.20 -3.75 8.81
N GLN A 273 -20.93 -3.49 8.46
CA GLN A 273 -20.16 -4.20 7.42
C GLN A 273 -19.13 -5.18 7.98
N LEU A 274 -19.00 -5.26 9.30
CA LEU A 274 -18.02 -6.10 9.99
C LEU A 274 -18.76 -7.06 10.93
N ASP A 275 -18.38 -8.34 10.87
CA ASP A 275 -19.07 -9.40 11.61
C ASP A 275 -18.46 -9.63 13.01
N ARG A 276 -17.14 -9.50 13.15
CA ARG A 276 -16.38 -9.89 14.35
C ARG A 276 -15.53 -8.76 14.94
N THR A 277 -15.27 -7.73 14.16
CA THR A 277 -14.49 -6.56 14.58
C THR A 277 -15.30 -5.68 15.51
N ILE A 278 -14.73 -5.30 16.64
CA ILE A 278 -15.33 -4.34 17.56
C ILE A 278 -15.05 -2.93 17.04
N VAL A 279 -16.11 -2.21 16.64
CA VAL A 279 -15.97 -0.83 16.19
C VAL A 279 -16.23 0.11 17.35
N LEU A 280 -15.30 0.99 17.63
CA LEU A 280 -15.31 1.97 18.71
C LEU A 280 -15.42 3.38 18.11
N HIS A 281 -16.36 4.16 18.62
CA HIS A 281 -16.44 5.58 18.32
C HIS A 281 -15.56 6.36 19.29
N GLY A 282 -14.53 7.04 18.82
CA GLY A 282 -13.60 7.81 19.64
C GLY A 282 -12.41 8.34 18.90
N ASP A 283 -11.54 9.04 19.61
CA ASP A 283 -10.28 9.55 19.08
C ASP A 283 -9.13 8.61 19.47
N ALA A 284 -8.33 8.25 18.49
CA ALA A 284 -7.13 7.42 18.70
C ALA A 284 -6.00 8.14 19.47
N ALA A 285 -6.07 9.45 19.61
CA ALA A 285 -5.17 10.23 20.46
C ALA A 285 -5.66 10.37 21.91
N ASP A 286 -6.84 9.83 22.24
CA ASP A 286 -7.38 9.83 23.59
C ASP A 286 -6.74 8.69 24.42
N GLU A 287 -5.90 9.10 25.39
CA GLU A 287 -5.19 8.18 26.29
C GLU A 287 -6.15 7.37 27.18
N GLU A 288 -7.27 7.97 27.60
CA GLU A 288 -8.26 7.30 28.44
C GLU A 288 -8.98 6.17 27.67
N LEU A 289 -9.38 6.45 26.42
CA LEU A 289 -9.94 5.43 25.53
C LEU A 289 -8.95 4.27 25.32
N MET A 290 -7.67 4.58 25.07
CA MET A 290 -6.64 3.56 24.88
C MET A 290 -6.50 2.66 26.12
N HIS A 291 -6.51 3.23 27.32
CA HIS A 291 -6.45 2.45 28.55
C HIS A 291 -7.71 1.62 28.79
N GLN A 292 -8.90 2.17 28.55
CA GLN A 292 -10.17 1.44 28.69
C GLN A 292 -10.21 0.22 27.75
N GLU A 293 -9.58 0.34 26.58
CA GLU A 293 -9.52 -0.71 25.57
C GLU A 293 -8.30 -1.64 25.72
N ASN A 294 -7.55 -1.52 26.83
CA ASN A 294 -6.40 -2.35 27.21
C ASN A 294 -5.30 -2.34 26.13
N ILE A 295 -4.84 -1.16 25.77
CA ILE A 295 -3.81 -0.95 24.72
C ILE A 295 -2.51 -1.73 25.02
N ASP A 296 -2.14 -1.92 26.29
CA ASP A 296 -0.99 -2.70 26.76
C ASP A 296 -1.09 -4.19 26.41
N SER A 297 -2.30 -4.67 26.18
CA SER A 297 -2.56 -6.04 25.73
C SER A 297 -2.57 -6.19 24.20
N ILE A 298 -2.52 -5.09 23.46
CA ILE A 298 -2.57 -5.10 21.98
C ILE A 298 -1.21 -5.50 21.40
N ASP A 299 -1.25 -6.52 20.55
CA ASP A 299 -0.05 -7.00 19.88
C ASP A 299 0.39 -6.04 18.75
N ILE A 300 -0.59 -5.49 18.00
CA ILE A 300 -0.34 -4.63 16.85
C ILE A 300 -1.33 -3.47 16.84
N PHE A 301 -0.80 -2.26 16.79
CA PHE A 301 -1.56 -1.03 16.59
C PHE A 301 -1.25 -0.44 15.21
N CYS A 302 -2.28 -0.15 14.40
CA CYS A 302 -2.11 0.45 13.09
C CYS A 302 -2.93 1.73 12.97
N SER A 303 -2.27 2.86 12.72
CA SER A 303 -2.95 4.13 12.46
C SER A 303 -3.04 4.39 10.95
N LEU A 304 -4.30 4.50 10.43
CA LEU A 304 -4.65 4.43 9.02
C LEU A 304 -5.61 5.56 8.60
N THR A 305 -5.54 6.70 9.28
CA THR A 305 -6.34 7.87 8.93
C THR A 305 -5.75 8.61 7.72
N ASN A 306 -6.43 9.65 7.25
CA ASN A 306 -5.92 10.51 6.18
C ASN A 306 -4.97 11.62 6.68
N ASP A 307 -4.70 11.68 7.96
CA ASP A 307 -3.86 12.67 8.61
C ASP A 307 -2.56 12.03 9.08
N ASP A 308 -1.45 12.37 8.42
CA ASP A 308 -0.14 11.78 8.68
C ASP A 308 0.35 12.10 10.10
N GLU A 309 0.15 13.34 10.56
CA GLU A 309 0.53 13.80 11.89
C GLU A 309 -0.25 13.04 12.98
N ALA A 310 -1.56 12.92 12.80
CA ALA A 310 -2.42 12.14 13.71
C ALA A 310 -2.02 10.66 13.73
N ASN A 311 -1.67 10.08 12.58
CA ASN A 311 -1.21 8.70 12.48
C ASN A 311 0.10 8.49 13.25
N ILE A 312 1.07 9.37 13.09
CA ILE A 312 2.35 9.29 13.79
C ILE A 312 2.15 9.45 15.30
N LEU A 313 1.41 10.48 15.73
CA LEU A 313 1.19 10.78 17.15
C LEU A 313 0.44 9.66 17.86
N SER A 314 -0.64 9.13 17.27
CA SER A 314 -1.40 8.02 17.86
C SER A 314 -0.58 6.72 17.92
N ALA A 315 0.25 6.43 16.91
CA ALA A 315 1.16 5.29 16.94
C ALA A 315 2.24 5.42 18.04
N MET A 316 2.80 6.63 18.22
CA MET A 316 3.74 6.93 19.31
C MET A 316 3.08 6.81 20.68
N LEU A 317 1.85 7.32 20.83
CA LEU A 317 1.07 7.20 22.06
C LEU A 317 0.81 5.72 22.37
N ALA A 318 0.28 4.94 21.43
CA ALA A 318 0.02 3.52 21.60
C ALA A 318 1.29 2.76 22.02
N LYS A 319 2.46 3.09 21.42
CA LYS A 319 3.75 2.49 21.81
C LYS A 319 4.14 2.82 23.22
N ARG A 320 3.96 4.07 23.65
CA ARG A 320 4.23 4.53 25.02
C ARG A 320 3.33 3.83 26.04
N LEU A 321 2.07 3.59 25.68
CA LEU A 321 1.08 2.94 26.53
C LEU A 321 1.20 1.41 26.56
N GLY A 322 2.15 0.82 25.83
CA GLY A 322 2.49 -0.59 25.95
C GLY A 322 2.09 -1.47 24.76
N ALA A 323 1.53 -0.92 23.67
CA ALA A 323 1.32 -1.70 22.46
C ALA A 323 2.65 -2.30 21.98
N ARG A 324 2.64 -3.60 21.68
CA ARG A 324 3.88 -4.32 21.38
C ARG A 324 4.54 -3.83 20.09
N ARG A 325 3.77 -3.67 19.01
CA ARG A 325 4.20 -3.10 17.72
C ARG A 325 3.23 -2.04 17.27
N THR A 326 3.74 -1.00 16.61
CA THR A 326 2.94 0.09 16.08
C THR A 326 3.31 0.36 14.63
N MET A 327 2.33 0.70 13.82
CA MET A 327 2.46 1.10 12.42
C MET A 327 1.67 2.39 12.20
N ALA A 328 2.22 3.30 11.41
CA ALA A 328 1.55 4.52 10.98
C ALA A 328 1.58 4.61 9.45
N LEU A 329 0.43 4.86 8.85
CA LEU A 329 0.35 5.20 7.43
C LEU A 329 0.80 6.64 7.24
N VAL A 330 1.79 6.84 6.38
CA VAL A 330 2.30 8.16 6.02
C VAL A 330 2.25 8.31 4.51
N ASN A 331 1.58 9.34 4.03
CA ASN A 331 1.36 9.60 2.60
C ASN A 331 2.36 10.57 2.01
N ARG A 332 2.97 11.42 2.85
CA ARG A 332 3.96 12.43 2.42
C ARG A 332 5.37 11.88 2.54
N SER A 333 6.15 11.99 1.47
CA SER A 333 7.57 11.57 1.45
C SER A 333 8.50 12.47 2.29
N ALA A 334 7.98 13.51 2.90
CA ALA A 334 8.77 14.46 3.71
C ALA A 334 9.00 14.01 5.16
N TYR A 335 8.38 12.90 5.59
CA TYR A 335 8.55 12.33 6.94
C TYR A 335 9.56 11.19 7.00
#